data_6184d90520ad0a287c0848ba82774e80
#
_entry.id   6184d90520ad0a287c0848ba82774e80
#
_cell.length_a   1.000
_cell.length_b   1.000
_cell.length_c   1.000
_cell.angle_alpha   90.00
_cell.angle_beta   90.00
_cell.angle_gamma   90.00
#
_symmetry.space_group_name_H-M   'P 1'
#
loop_
_entity.id
_entity.type
_entity.pdbx_description
1 polymer ?
#
loop_
_entity_poly.entity_id
_entity_poly.type
_entity_poly.pdbx_seq_one_letter_code
_entity_poly.pdbx_strand_id
1 'polypeptide(L)'
;MSLINIKKNISDVQAPDALLKKLSAALAASTGKSESYVMTLLDSGVPMIFAGSEEPCAYVEIKSIGALTPSAMSDQFCELIKMSLGISKDRIYIEFDDVNAANWGWNGRTFG
;
A
#
# COMPACT_ATOMS: atom_id res chain seq x y z
N MET A 1 3.39 -12.97 3.01
CA MET A 1 2.28 -12.76 2.09
C MET A 1 1.55 -11.51 2.47
N SER A 2 2.12 -10.43 2.05
CA SER A 2 1.52 -9.10 2.20
C SER A 2 1.78 -8.31 0.94
N LEU A 3 0.87 -7.40 0.63
CA LEU A 3 0.95 -6.59 -0.55
C LEU A 3 0.44 -5.19 -0.24
N ILE A 4 1.12 -4.17 -0.74
CA ILE A 4 0.59 -2.82 -0.78
C ILE A 4 0.58 -2.34 -2.23
N ASN A 5 -0.58 -1.86 -2.66
CA ASN A 5 -0.82 -1.32 -3.99
C ASN A 5 -1.27 0.13 -3.84
N ILE A 6 -0.52 1.04 -4.44
CA ILE A 6 -0.85 2.47 -4.43
C ILE A 6 -1.20 2.92 -5.84
N LYS A 7 -2.37 3.54 -5.99
CA LYS A 7 -2.75 4.28 -7.19
C LYS A 7 -2.84 5.75 -6.84
N LYS A 8 -2.20 6.60 -7.64
CA LYS A 8 -2.21 8.05 -7.42
C LYS A 8 -2.39 8.79 -8.74
N ASN A 9 -2.96 9.99 -8.67
CA ASN A 9 -3.21 10.78 -9.86
C ASN A 9 -2.04 11.67 -10.27
N ILE A 10 -1.10 11.96 -9.38
CA ILE A 10 0.11 12.68 -9.75
C ILE A 10 1.03 11.78 -10.58
N SER A 11 1.67 12.37 -11.59
CA SER A 11 2.45 11.61 -12.57
C SER A 11 3.88 11.36 -12.13
N ASP A 12 4.51 12.36 -11.53
CA ASP A 12 5.94 12.32 -11.27
C ASP A 12 6.23 11.83 -9.85
N VAL A 13 7.13 10.84 -9.76
CA VAL A 13 7.72 10.40 -8.51
C VAL A 13 9.22 10.38 -8.70
N GLN A 14 9.93 11.11 -7.84
CA GLN A 14 11.37 10.98 -7.76
C GLN A 14 11.70 9.72 -6.96
N ALA A 15 12.61 8.89 -7.49
CA ALA A 15 13.08 7.67 -6.86
C ALA A 15 11.94 6.74 -6.41
N PRO A 16 11.08 6.25 -7.33
CA PRO A 16 9.98 5.35 -6.96
C PRO A 16 10.46 4.08 -6.26
N ASP A 17 11.63 3.57 -6.63
CA ASP A 17 12.22 2.40 -5.98
C ASP A 17 12.51 2.63 -4.50
N ALA A 18 12.93 3.83 -4.12
CA ALA A 18 13.19 4.16 -2.73
C ALA A 18 11.90 4.13 -1.90
N LEU A 19 10.80 4.65 -2.46
CA LEU A 19 9.49 4.58 -1.82
C LEU A 19 9.02 3.13 -1.67
N LEU A 20 9.11 2.35 -2.74
CA LEU A 20 8.69 0.95 -2.73
C LEU A 20 9.48 0.13 -1.72
N LYS A 21 10.77 0.39 -1.57
CA LYS A 21 11.61 -0.27 -0.54
C LYS A 21 11.21 0.13 0.87
N LYS A 22 10.89 1.41 1.10
CA LYS A 22 10.40 1.88 2.41
C LYS A 22 9.08 1.22 2.77
N LEU A 23 8.17 1.13 1.81
CA LEU A 23 6.86 0.49 2.01
C LEU A 23 7.04 -1.00 2.32
N SER A 24 7.95 -1.67 1.63
CA SER A 24 8.25 -3.09 1.85
C SER A 24 8.75 -3.33 3.28
N ALA A 25 9.73 -2.56 3.71
CA ALA A 25 10.27 -2.66 5.07
C ALA A 25 9.20 -2.35 6.13
N ALA A 26 8.40 -1.30 5.91
CA ALA A 26 7.35 -0.91 6.84
C ALA A 26 6.26 -1.97 6.95
N LEU A 27 5.85 -2.57 5.82
CA LEU A 27 4.83 -3.60 5.83
C LEU A 27 5.34 -4.88 6.48
N ALA A 28 6.56 -5.29 6.21
CA ALA A 28 7.20 -6.42 6.88
C ALA A 28 7.25 -6.22 8.39
N ALA A 29 7.68 -5.05 8.84
CA ALA A 29 7.76 -4.73 10.27
C ALA A 29 6.38 -4.71 10.92
N SER A 30 5.39 -4.10 10.28
CA SER A 30 4.03 -3.98 10.82
C SER A 30 3.33 -5.33 10.96
N THR A 31 3.58 -6.25 10.03
CA THR A 31 2.94 -7.57 10.03
C THR A 31 3.78 -8.64 10.72
N GLY A 32 5.04 -8.35 11.03
CA GLY A 32 5.97 -9.33 11.59
C GLY A 32 6.36 -10.42 10.61
N LYS A 33 6.22 -10.16 9.31
CA LYS A 33 6.52 -11.12 8.25
C LYS A 33 7.83 -10.77 7.56
N SER A 34 8.44 -11.78 6.91
CA SER A 34 9.67 -11.58 6.14
C SER A 34 9.39 -10.73 4.89
N GLU A 35 10.30 -9.79 4.58
CA GLU A 35 10.23 -9.01 3.34
C GLU A 35 10.24 -9.88 2.09
N SER A 36 10.78 -11.09 2.16
CA SER A 36 10.80 -12.01 1.01
C SER A 36 9.40 -12.40 0.52
N TYR A 37 8.36 -12.13 1.31
CA TYR A 37 6.97 -12.38 0.96
C TYR A 37 6.15 -11.10 0.81
N VAL A 38 6.79 -9.95 0.71
CA VAL A 38 6.11 -8.66 0.59
C VAL A 38 6.24 -8.15 -0.84
N MET A 39 5.12 -7.75 -1.42
CA MET A 39 5.09 -7.09 -2.71
C MET A 39 4.62 -5.65 -2.54
N THR A 40 5.30 -4.73 -3.20
CA THR A 40 4.91 -3.32 -3.24
C THR A 40 4.81 -2.86 -4.68
N LEU A 41 3.76 -2.11 -4.99
CA LEU A 41 3.58 -1.57 -6.33
C LEU A 41 2.96 -0.18 -6.28
N LEU A 42 3.29 0.61 -7.30
CA LEU A 42 2.87 2.01 -7.42
C LEU A 42 2.43 2.25 -8.85
N ASP A 43 1.20 2.76 -9.00
CA ASP A 43 0.63 3.15 -10.28
C ASP A 43 0.42 4.67 -10.27
N SER A 44 1.11 5.37 -11.15
CA SER A 44 1.13 6.84 -11.20
C SER A 44 0.33 7.36 -12.39
N GLY A 45 -0.17 8.61 -12.28
CA GLY A 45 -0.89 9.24 -13.37
C GLY A 45 -2.24 8.60 -13.65
N VAL A 46 -2.86 7.99 -12.66
CA VAL A 46 -4.20 7.41 -12.80
C VAL A 46 -5.23 8.52 -12.74
N PRO A 47 -6.14 8.63 -13.73
CA PRO A 47 -7.24 9.59 -13.64
C PRO A 47 -8.12 9.27 -12.42
N MET A 48 -8.25 10.24 -11.51
CA MET A 48 -8.97 10.05 -10.26
C MET A 48 -9.72 11.31 -9.86
N ILE A 49 -10.91 11.14 -9.33
CA ILE A 49 -11.69 12.20 -8.67
C ILE A 49 -11.91 11.74 -7.23
N PHE A 50 -11.61 12.61 -6.29
CA PHE A 50 -11.85 12.36 -4.88
C PHE A 50 -12.50 13.61 -4.27
N ALA A 51 -13.61 13.42 -3.57
CA ALA A 51 -14.39 14.51 -3.00
C ALA A 51 -14.75 15.60 -4.02
N GLY A 52 -15.02 15.19 -5.26
CA GLY A 52 -15.38 16.10 -6.35
C GLY A 52 -14.22 16.89 -6.93
N SER A 53 -12.97 16.54 -6.64
CA SER A 53 -11.79 17.31 -7.02
C SER A 53 -10.72 16.42 -7.66
N GLU A 54 -9.98 17.02 -8.60
CA GLU A 54 -8.81 16.39 -9.25
C GLU A 54 -7.50 16.68 -8.51
N GLU A 55 -7.55 17.35 -7.37
CA GLU A 55 -6.34 17.61 -6.59
C GLU A 55 -5.64 16.30 -6.22
N PRO A 56 -4.33 16.33 -5.90
CA PRO A 56 -3.57 15.11 -5.58
C PRO A 56 -4.28 14.21 -4.58
N CYS A 57 -4.43 12.95 -4.95
CA CYS A 57 -5.05 11.92 -4.10
C CYS A 57 -4.45 10.56 -4.38
N ALA A 58 -4.70 9.62 -3.49
CA ALA A 58 -4.26 8.25 -3.61
C ALA A 58 -5.29 7.26 -3.08
N TYR A 59 -5.35 6.11 -3.71
CA TYR A 59 -6.06 4.94 -3.23
C TYR A 59 -5.05 3.84 -2.95
N VAL A 60 -5.12 3.26 -1.76
CA VAL A 60 -4.16 2.28 -1.28
C VAL A 60 -4.90 1.01 -0.86
N GLU A 61 -4.40 -0.13 -1.31
CA GLU A 61 -4.84 -1.43 -0.84
C GLU A 61 -3.71 -2.10 -0.08
N ILE A 62 -4.00 -2.56 1.13
CA ILE A 62 -3.09 -3.40 1.90
C ILE A 62 -3.76 -4.74 2.10
N LYS A 63 -3.15 -5.78 1.55
CA LYS A 63 -3.64 -7.16 1.66
C LYS A 63 -2.61 -7.98 2.42
N SER A 64 -3.10 -8.85 3.30
CA SER A 64 -2.22 -9.73 4.07
C SER A 64 -2.99 -10.98 4.50
N ILE A 65 -2.27 -12.06 4.66
CA ILE A 65 -2.81 -13.26 5.32
C ILE A 65 -2.64 -13.03 6.83
N GLY A 66 -3.68 -12.47 7.46
CA GLY A 66 -3.64 -12.11 8.87
C GLY A 66 -2.72 -10.94 9.20
N ALA A 67 -2.46 -10.74 10.48
CA ALA A 67 -1.51 -9.76 11.03
C ALA A 67 -1.82 -8.30 10.68
N LEU A 68 -3.08 -7.98 10.39
CA LEU A 68 -3.51 -6.60 10.13
C LEU A 68 -3.93 -5.90 11.42
N THR A 69 -3.49 -4.65 11.57
CA THR A 69 -3.91 -3.74 12.63
C THR A 69 -4.35 -2.43 11.96
N PRO A 70 -5.54 -2.40 11.34
CA PRO A 70 -5.92 -1.35 10.41
C PRO A 70 -5.82 0.08 10.95
N SER A 71 -6.24 0.31 12.18
CA SER A 71 -6.20 1.66 12.75
C SER A 71 -4.77 2.20 12.86
N ALA A 72 -3.86 1.41 13.42
CA ALA A 72 -2.45 1.78 13.56
C ALA A 72 -1.76 1.87 12.21
N MET A 73 -2.04 0.92 11.31
CA MET A 73 -1.43 0.88 9.98
C MET A 73 -1.95 2.02 9.10
N SER A 74 -3.21 2.40 9.23
CA SER A 74 -3.77 3.54 8.49
C SER A 74 -2.99 4.81 8.82
N ASP A 75 -2.75 5.09 10.09
CA ASP A 75 -1.97 6.25 10.51
C ASP A 75 -0.52 6.18 9.98
N GLN A 76 0.13 5.05 10.18
CA GLN A 76 1.52 4.83 9.77
C GLN A 76 1.70 5.00 8.26
N PHE A 77 0.89 4.34 7.47
CA PHE A 77 1.06 4.35 6.01
C PHE A 77 0.58 5.65 5.38
N CYS A 78 -0.46 6.29 5.91
CA CYS A 78 -0.83 7.64 5.48
C CYS A 78 0.30 8.63 5.70
N GLU A 79 0.96 8.59 6.86
CA GLU A 79 2.08 9.48 7.14
C GLU A 79 3.25 9.23 6.18
N LEU A 80 3.59 7.98 5.94
CA LEU A 80 4.67 7.61 5.02
C LEU A 80 4.37 8.10 3.60
N ILE A 81 3.15 7.92 3.12
CA ILE A 81 2.73 8.34 1.79
C ILE A 81 2.72 9.87 1.68
N LYS A 82 2.19 10.56 2.69
CA LYS A 82 2.21 12.02 2.75
C LYS A 82 3.64 12.56 2.66
N MET A 83 4.54 12.02 3.46
CA MET A 83 5.95 12.47 3.47
C MET A 83 6.66 12.18 2.16
N SER A 84 6.33 11.07 1.50
CA SER A 84 7.02 10.64 0.28
C SER A 84 6.43 11.26 -0.98
N LEU A 85 5.13 11.46 -1.04
CA LEU A 85 4.41 11.90 -2.25
C LEU A 85 3.82 13.30 -2.15
N GLY A 86 3.79 13.90 -0.97
CA GLY A 86 3.20 15.23 -0.78
C GLY A 86 1.67 15.24 -0.89
N ILE A 87 1.02 14.09 -0.73
CA ILE A 87 -0.44 13.99 -0.76
C ILE A 87 -0.97 14.17 0.65
N SER A 88 -1.96 15.04 0.82
CA SER A 88 -2.59 15.28 2.11
C SER A 88 -3.29 14.02 2.61
N LYS A 89 -3.21 13.73 3.91
CA LYS A 89 -3.80 12.54 4.52
C LYS A 89 -5.30 12.42 4.27
N ASP A 90 -6.01 13.55 4.23
CA ASP A 90 -7.46 13.57 3.99
C ASP A 90 -7.82 13.26 2.53
N ARG A 91 -6.81 13.10 1.67
CA ARG A 91 -6.99 12.71 0.28
C ARG A 91 -6.39 11.33 -0.02
N ILE A 92 -6.22 10.52 1.02
CA ILE A 92 -5.72 9.15 0.91
C ILE A 92 -6.74 8.20 1.50
N TYR A 93 -7.27 7.28 0.67
CA TYR A 93 -8.02 6.13 1.16
C TYR A 93 -7.10 4.93 1.27
N ILE A 94 -7.23 4.19 2.36
CA ILE A 94 -6.58 2.89 2.53
C ILE A 94 -7.66 1.85 2.83
N GLU A 95 -7.66 0.78 2.07
CA GLU A 95 -8.52 -0.37 2.31
C GLU A 95 -7.66 -1.54 2.75
N PHE A 96 -8.09 -2.28 3.77
CA PHE A 96 -7.40 -3.43 4.31
C PHE A 96 -8.19 -4.70 4.01
N ASP A 97 -7.49 -5.72 3.52
CA ASP A 97 -8.10 -7.00 3.16
C ASP A 97 -7.33 -8.13 3.82
N ASP A 98 -8.00 -8.82 4.75
CA ASP A 98 -7.46 -10.02 5.41
C ASP A 98 -7.80 -11.22 4.52
N VAL A 99 -6.80 -11.73 3.82
CA VAL A 99 -6.96 -12.78 2.82
C VAL A 99 -6.80 -14.15 3.48
N ASN A 100 -7.70 -15.06 3.18
CA ASN A 100 -7.56 -16.45 3.59
C ASN A 100 -6.35 -17.08 2.87
N ALA A 101 -5.51 -17.78 3.61
CA ALA A 101 -4.30 -18.42 3.08
C ALA A 101 -4.59 -19.32 1.87
N ALA A 102 -5.73 -20.00 1.86
CA ALA A 102 -6.14 -20.86 0.75
C ALA A 102 -6.39 -20.06 -0.55
N ASN A 103 -6.57 -18.74 -0.46
CA ASN A 103 -6.88 -17.88 -1.60
C ASN A 103 -5.68 -17.06 -2.07
N TRP A 104 -4.48 -17.35 -1.57
CA TRP A 104 -3.27 -16.66 -1.99
C TRP A 104 -2.28 -17.63 -2.61
N GLY A 105 -2.05 -17.47 -3.91
CA GLY A 105 -1.14 -18.31 -4.67
C GLY A 105 0.28 -17.77 -4.72
N TRP A 106 1.24 -18.67 -4.60
CA TRP A 106 2.66 -18.40 -4.75
C TRP A 106 3.38 -19.67 -5.17
N ASN A 107 4.29 -19.55 -6.08
CA ASN A 107 5.13 -20.66 -6.55
C ASN A 107 4.30 -21.88 -7.01
N GLY A 108 3.18 -21.60 -7.69
CA GLY A 108 2.32 -22.64 -8.28
C GLY A 108 1.42 -23.37 -7.29
N ARG A 109 1.30 -22.88 -6.06
CA ARG A 109 0.43 -23.44 -5.02
C ARG A 109 -0.14 -22.31 -4.17
N THR A 110 -0.94 -22.64 -3.18
CA THR A 110 -1.47 -21.67 -2.22
C THR A 110 -0.82 -21.86 -0.86
N PHE A 111 -0.97 -20.85 0.01
CA PHE A 111 -0.44 -20.89 1.38
C PHE A 111 -1.32 -21.69 2.34
N GLY A 112 -2.49 -22.10 1.91
CA GLY A 112 -3.42 -22.87 2.73
C GLY A 112 -3.59 -24.30 2.31
#